data_c6fffaadb2516904aa0c2856b1e85618
#
_entry.id   c6fffaadb2516904aa0c2856b1e85618
#
_cell.length_a   1.000
_cell.length_b   1.000
_cell.length_c   1.000
_cell.angle_alpha   90.00
_cell.angle_beta   90.00
_cell.angle_gamma   90.00
#
_symmetry.space_group_name_H-M   'P 1'
#
loop_
_entity.id
_entity.type
_entity.pdbx_description
1 polymer ?
#
loop_
_entity_poly.entity_id
_entity_poly.type
_entity_poly.pdbx_seq_one_letter_code
_entity_poly.pdbx_strand_id
1 'polypeptide(L)'
;MKRLLLSFLFVIAFGSCAFEEGEDELCFVGDSITYLWDLEYYFPNYIVSKHAVSGAGLKQMDSWDVSDCKGRTTILLIGTNDIGYWKSTADGIEHLREEYKDRFIKSAKRIEASPLIVLSILPRNAWGEQDPAVNENIEIQNEILKRALKTEIPGSRFVDVFDMFLDSGFEIREDLFKDGLHPNDEGYEILSQKIQGGL
;
A
#
# COMPACT_ATOMS: atom_id res chain seq x y z
N MET A 1 26.95 0.18 -78.42
CA MET A 1 26.77 1.05 -77.25
C MET A 1 25.91 0.29 -76.18
N LYS A 2 26.58 -0.28 -75.17
CA LYS A 2 25.94 -1.02 -74.08
C LYS A 2 25.79 -0.07 -72.89
N ARG A 3 24.56 0.22 -72.47
CA ARG A 3 24.29 1.00 -71.29
C ARG A 3 24.31 0.08 -70.05
N LEU A 4 25.24 0.35 -69.17
CA LEU A 4 25.37 -0.32 -67.87
C LEU A 4 24.38 0.39 -66.89
N LEU A 5 23.37 -0.34 -66.43
CA LEU A 5 22.47 0.11 -65.35
C LEU A 5 23.12 -0.24 -63.99
N LEU A 6 23.52 0.76 -63.24
CA LEU A 6 24.02 0.61 -61.90
C LEU A 6 22.78 0.67 -60.95
N SER A 7 22.39 -0.49 -60.38
CA SER A 7 21.38 -0.55 -59.34
C SER A 7 22.00 -0.22 -57.98
N PHE A 8 21.62 0.91 -57.41
CA PHE A 8 21.93 1.27 -56.01
C PHE A 8 20.98 0.51 -55.09
N LEU A 9 21.52 -0.45 -54.35
CA LEU A 9 20.80 -1.10 -53.27
C LEU A 9 20.88 -0.21 -52.01
N PHE A 10 19.76 0.40 -51.64
CA PHE A 10 19.64 1.19 -50.39
C PHE A 10 19.32 0.22 -49.26
N VAL A 11 20.34 -0.14 -48.45
CA VAL A 11 20.12 -0.91 -47.21
C VAL A 11 19.66 0.04 -46.14
N ILE A 12 18.36 0.01 -45.87
CA ILE A 12 17.79 0.70 -44.71
C ILE A 12 18.07 -0.17 -43.47
N ALA A 13 19.07 0.22 -42.69
CA ALA A 13 19.31 -0.35 -41.38
C ALA A 13 18.22 0.16 -40.43
N PHE A 14 17.22 -0.68 -40.16
CA PHE A 14 16.33 -0.46 -39.04
C PHE A 14 17.15 -0.68 -37.75
N GLY A 15 17.62 0.40 -37.16
CA GLY A 15 18.14 0.39 -35.82
C GLY A 15 16.97 0.01 -34.87
N SER A 16 16.99 -1.24 -34.40
CA SER A 16 16.17 -1.67 -33.29
C SER A 16 16.62 -0.87 -32.05
N CYS A 17 15.93 0.20 -31.72
CA CYS A 17 16.00 0.79 -30.38
C CYS A 17 15.39 -0.27 -29.47
N ALA A 18 16.21 -1.13 -28.87
CA ALA A 18 15.80 -1.85 -27.69
C ALA A 18 15.56 -0.77 -26.61
N PHE A 19 14.31 -0.47 -26.32
CA PHE A 19 13.97 0.11 -25.04
C PHE A 19 14.42 -0.93 -24.02
N GLU A 20 15.45 -0.63 -23.24
CA GLU A 20 15.63 -1.29 -21.97
C GLU A 20 14.37 -0.91 -21.17
N GLU A 21 13.46 -1.88 -20.99
CA GLU A 21 12.40 -1.77 -20.01
C GLU A 21 13.13 -1.64 -18.67
N GLY A 22 13.21 -0.43 -18.13
CA GLY A 22 13.71 -0.21 -16.79
C GLY A 22 12.82 -1.04 -15.86
N GLU A 23 13.44 -1.81 -14.97
CA GLU A 23 12.68 -2.57 -13.97
C GLU A 23 11.75 -1.60 -13.22
N ASP A 24 10.46 -1.94 -13.16
CA ASP A 24 9.48 -1.10 -12.47
C ASP A 24 9.83 -1.00 -10.97
N GLU A 25 9.85 0.21 -10.45
CA GLU A 25 10.22 0.48 -9.07
C GLU A 25 8.98 0.66 -8.20
N LEU A 26 8.94 -0.09 -7.08
CA LEU A 26 7.90 0.03 -6.06
C LEU A 26 8.50 0.55 -4.76
N CYS A 27 7.75 1.42 -4.08
CA CYS A 27 8.08 1.86 -2.73
C CYS A 27 6.99 1.39 -1.76
N PHE A 28 7.39 0.81 -0.63
CA PHE A 28 6.48 0.37 0.42
C PHE A 28 6.73 1.16 1.69
N VAL A 29 5.67 1.77 2.22
CA VAL A 29 5.73 2.59 3.44
C VAL A 29 4.72 2.06 4.45
N GLY A 30 5.13 1.81 5.70
CA GLY A 30 4.18 1.30 6.68
C GLY A 30 4.73 0.91 8.03
N ASP A 31 3.91 0.21 8.80
CA ASP A 31 4.22 -0.27 10.14
C ASP A 31 4.81 -1.70 10.15
N SER A 32 4.57 -2.46 11.24
CA SER A 32 5.06 -3.84 11.37
C SER A 32 4.52 -4.78 10.29
N ILE A 33 3.33 -4.55 9.77
CA ILE A 33 2.76 -5.39 8.71
C ILE A 33 3.61 -5.25 7.44
N THR A 34 3.95 -4.03 7.05
CA THR A 34 4.86 -3.78 5.92
C THR A 34 6.30 -4.23 6.24
N TYR A 35 6.78 -4.04 7.46
CA TYR A 35 8.12 -4.46 7.88
C TYR A 35 8.34 -5.96 7.74
N LEU A 36 7.36 -6.78 8.14
CA LEU A 36 7.41 -8.24 8.11
C LEU A 36 7.09 -8.85 6.75
N TRP A 37 6.65 -8.05 5.78
CA TRP A 37 6.31 -8.50 4.43
C TRP A 37 7.59 -8.82 3.64
N ASP A 38 7.72 -10.03 3.14
CA ASP A 38 8.83 -10.43 2.25
C ASP A 38 8.57 -9.92 0.83
N LEU A 39 8.89 -8.64 0.62
CA LEU A 39 8.57 -7.96 -0.64
C LEU A 39 9.37 -8.51 -1.83
N GLU A 40 10.59 -9.01 -1.62
CA GLU A 40 11.39 -9.60 -2.70
C GLU A 40 10.75 -10.91 -3.18
N TYR A 41 10.16 -11.69 -2.27
CA TYR A 41 9.45 -12.92 -2.61
C TYR A 41 8.14 -12.63 -3.36
N TYR A 42 7.35 -11.66 -2.89
CA TYR A 42 6.03 -11.37 -3.46
C TYR A 42 6.07 -10.47 -4.70
N PHE A 43 7.12 -9.68 -4.89
CA PHE A 43 7.29 -8.75 -6.03
C PHE A 43 8.61 -8.96 -6.77
N PRO A 44 8.91 -10.20 -7.25
CA PRO A 44 10.23 -10.56 -7.77
C PRO A 44 10.62 -9.85 -9.08
N ASN A 45 9.65 -9.22 -9.74
CA ASN A 45 9.86 -8.52 -11.02
C ASN A 45 10.00 -6.99 -10.83
N TYR A 46 10.15 -6.53 -9.58
CA TYR A 46 10.24 -5.11 -9.25
C TYR A 46 11.47 -4.82 -8.40
N ILE A 47 12.04 -3.64 -8.59
CA ILE A 47 12.98 -3.09 -7.62
C ILE A 47 12.17 -2.49 -6.47
N VAL A 48 12.36 -2.99 -5.26
CA VAL A 48 11.55 -2.61 -4.10
C VAL A 48 12.35 -1.79 -3.09
N SER A 49 11.84 -0.61 -2.73
CA SER A 49 12.27 0.15 -1.54
C SER A 49 11.28 -0.06 -0.40
N LYS A 50 11.76 -0.22 0.84
CA LYS A 50 10.92 -0.46 2.02
C LYS A 50 11.25 0.54 3.13
N HIS A 51 10.27 1.35 3.52
CA HIS A 51 10.30 2.27 4.65
C HIS A 51 9.25 1.83 5.67
N ALA A 52 9.62 0.93 6.56
CA ALA A 52 8.69 0.35 7.51
C ALA A 52 9.35 0.15 8.87
N VAL A 53 8.60 0.45 9.94
CA VAL A 53 9.07 0.31 11.32
C VAL A 53 8.03 -0.41 12.16
N SER A 54 8.44 -1.49 12.82
CA SER A 54 7.56 -2.26 13.70
C SER A 54 7.03 -1.41 14.84
N GLY A 55 5.70 -1.47 15.07
CA GLY A 55 5.02 -0.71 16.12
C GLY A 55 4.80 0.78 15.80
N ALA A 56 5.19 1.25 14.63
CA ALA A 56 5.03 2.65 14.29
C ALA A 56 3.58 3.01 13.95
N GLY A 57 3.18 4.21 14.37
CA GLY A 57 1.98 4.90 13.91
C GLY A 57 2.34 6.13 13.06
N LEU A 58 1.33 6.88 12.64
CA LEU A 58 1.49 8.06 11.79
C LEU A 58 2.43 9.13 12.39
N LYS A 59 2.43 9.27 13.71
CA LYS A 59 3.30 10.25 14.37
C LYS A 59 4.79 9.95 14.16
N GLN A 60 5.18 8.68 14.20
CA GLN A 60 6.55 8.27 13.94
C GLN A 60 6.90 8.42 12.47
N MET A 61 5.96 8.11 11.56
CA MET A 61 6.14 8.26 10.13
C MET A 61 6.47 9.70 9.71
N ASP A 62 6.03 10.71 10.44
CA ASP A 62 6.31 12.12 10.14
C ASP A 62 7.83 12.44 10.05
N SER A 63 8.68 11.64 10.71
CA SER A 63 10.12 11.82 10.74
C SER A 63 10.92 10.95 9.77
N TRP A 64 10.26 10.08 8.98
CA TRP A 64 10.96 9.17 8.09
C TRP A 64 11.43 9.87 6.82
N ASP A 65 12.64 9.52 6.37
CA ASP A 65 13.09 9.87 5.03
C ASP A 65 12.48 8.88 4.05
N VAL A 66 11.59 9.37 3.20
CA VAL A 66 10.90 8.62 2.14
C VAL A 66 11.13 9.31 0.79
N SER A 67 12.22 10.04 0.66
CA SER A 67 12.52 10.86 -0.53
C SER A 67 12.72 10.03 -1.79
N ASP A 68 13.16 8.78 -1.65
CA ASP A 68 13.31 7.84 -2.76
C ASP A 68 11.97 7.27 -3.26
N CYS A 69 10.87 7.42 -2.52
CA CYS A 69 9.52 7.08 -3.01
C CYS A 69 8.94 8.13 -3.96
N LYS A 70 9.55 9.31 -4.04
CA LYS A 70 9.05 10.41 -4.87
C LYS A 70 8.93 10.02 -6.33
N GLY A 71 7.74 10.19 -6.91
CA GLY A 71 7.44 9.87 -8.30
C GLY A 71 7.32 8.37 -8.60
N ARG A 72 7.51 7.49 -7.61
CA ARG A 72 7.37 6.04 -7.76
C ARG A 72 5.97 5.58 -7.37
N THR A 73 5.57 4.43 -7.90
CA THR A 73 4.41 3.71 -7.38
C THR A 73 4.67 3.34 -5.92
N THR A 74 3.87 3.91 -5.02
CA THR A 74 4.07 3.69 -3.58
C THR A 74 2.85 3.02 -2.95
N ILE A 75 3.09 1.96 -2.19
CA ILE A 75 2.10 1.23 -1.40
C ILE A 75 2.22 1.69 0.06
N LEU A 76 1.14 2.23 0.61
CA LEU A 76 1.07 2.72 1.98
C LEU A 76 0.09 1.89 2.79
N LEU A 77 0.57 1.28 3.87
CA LEU A 77 -0.24 0.54 4.86
C LEU A 77 0.24 0.90 6.27
N ILE A 78 -0.53 1.73 6.97
CA ILE A 78 -0.23 2.18 8.33
C ILE A 78 -1.53 2.55 9.06
N GLY A 79 -1.57 2.38 10.38
CA GLY A 79 -2.68 2.84 11.20
C GLY A 79 -3.15 1.86 12.26
N THR A 80 -2.81 0.59 12.17
CA THR A 80 -3.22 -0.40 13.16
C THR A 80 -2.74 -0.04 14.57
N ASN A 81 -1.56 0.59 14.68
CA ASN A 81 -1.00 1.02 15.95
C ASN A 81 -1.62 2.32 16.49
N ASP A 82 -2.23 3.13 15.63
CA ASP A 82 -2.93 4.34 16.05
C ASP A 82 -4.34 3.99 16.56
N ILE A 83 -5.11 3.23 15.77
CA ILE A 83 -6.53 2.95 16.01
C ILE A 83 -6.73 1.87 17.08
N GLY A 84 -5.82 0.91 17.19
CA GLY A 84 -5.94 -0.21 18.12
C GLY A 84 -6.04 0.17 19.60
N TYR A 85 -5.79 1.42 19.95
CA TYR A 85 -5.95 1.96 21.31
C TYR A 85 -7.21 2.82 21.49
N TRP A 86 -8.00 3.00 20.45
CA TRP A 86 -9.22 3.80 20.55
C TRP A 86 -10.29 3.01 21.29
N LYS A 87 -10.52 3.38 22.53
CA LYS A 87 -11.64 2.86 23.30
C LYS A 87 -12.91 3.52 22.80
N SER A 88 -13.92 2.72 22.53
CA SER A 88 -15.26 3.21 22.17
C SER A 88 -15.85 3.98 23.35
N THR A 89 -15.58 5.28 23.39
CA THR A 89 -16.37 6.20 24.21
C THR A 89 -17.07 7.15 23.25
N ALA A 90 -18.37 7.33 23.43
CA ALA A 90 -19.20 8.15 22.54
C ALA A 90 -18.70 9.59 22.39
N ASP A 91 -18.01 10.12 23.39
CA ASP A 91 -17.49 11.47 23.42
C ASP A 91 -15.98 11.46 23.06
N GLY A 92 -15.61 12.10 21.96
CA GLY A 92 -14.21 12.32 21.55
C GLY A 92 -13.70 11.41 20.43
N ILE A 93 -14.35 10.28 20.10
CA ILE A 93 -13.90 9.40 19.02
C ILE A 93 -13.90 10.11 17.65
N GLU A 94 -14.87 10.95 17.37
CA GLU A 94 -14.94 11.71 16.13
C GLU A 94 -13.77 12.68 15.99
N HIS A 95 -13.32 13.28 17.08
CA HIS A 95 -12.15 14.14 17.07
C HIS A 95 -10.88 13.34 16.73
N LEU A 96 -10.72 12.14 17.32
CA LEU A 96 -9.60 11.26 17.01
C LEU A 96 -9.61 10.79 15.55
N ARG A 97 -10.79 10.50 14.99
CA ARG A 97 -10.94 10.12 13.58
C ARG A 97 -10.53 11.24 12.63
N GLU A 98 -10.96 12.48 12.91
CA GLU A 98 -10.59 13.64 12.10
C GLU A 98 -9.10 13.96 12.24
N GLU A 99 -8.54 13.95 13.46
CA GLU A 99 -7.12 14.17 13.69
C GLU A 99 -6.26 13.13 12.96
N TYR A 100 -6.65 11.85 13.02
CA TYR A 100 -5.99 10.77 12.32
C TYR A 100 -6.05 10.99 10.79
N LYS A 101 -7.24 11.27 10.26
CA LYS A 101 -7.42 11.56 8.82
C LYS A 101 -6.52 12.70 8.35
N ASP A 102 -6.52 13.82 9.06
CA ASP A 102 -5.74 14.99 8.69
C ASP A 102 -4.23 14.69 8.69
N ARG A 103 -3.77 13.97 9.72
CA ARG A 103 -2.37 13.53 9.79
C ARG A 103 -2.04 12.55 8.68
N PHE A 104 -2.91 11.58 8.42
CA PHE A 104 -2.71 10.59 7.35
C PHE A 104 -2.56 11.28 6.00
N ILE A 105 -3.47 12.17 5.65
CA ILE A 105 -3.43 12.92 4.37
C ILE A 105 -2.16 13.77 4.27
N LYS A 106 -1.77 14.45 5.35
CA LYS A 106 -0.53 15.21 5.38
C LYS A 106 0.70 14.32 5.13
N SER A 107 0.80 13.19 5.83
CA SER A 107 1.93 12.25 5.69
C SER A 107 1.93 11.61 4.30
N ALA A 108 0.78 11.22 3.76
CA ALA A 108 0.64 10.67 2.43
C ALA A 108 1.06 11.67 1.33
N LYS A 109 0.65 12.93 1.42
CA LYS A 109 1.09 14.00 0.49
C LYS A 109 2.61 14.20 0.51
N ARG A 110 3.26 14.05 1.66
CA ARG A 110 4.72 14.22 1.81
C ARG A 110 5.53 13.15 1.07
N ILE A 111 4.98 11.98 0.80
CA ILE A 111 5.66 10.92 0.03
C ILE A 111 5.89 11.36 -1.42
N GLU A 112 5.06 12.24 -1.96
CA GLU A 112 5.08 12.68 -3.36
C GLU A 112 5.06 11.49 -4.36
N ALA A 113 4.36 10.42 -3.99
CA ALA A 113 4.20 9.21 -4.79
C ALA A 113 3.40 9.44 -6.08
N SER A 114 3.68 8.64 -7.13
CA SER A 114 2.91 8.69 -8.37
C SER A 114 2.93 7.33 -9.09
N PRO A 115 1.85 6.53 -8.99
CA PRO A 115 0.67 6.71 -8.13
C PRO A 115 0.89 6.35 -6.66
N LEU A 116 0.03 6.85 -5.78
CA LEU A 116 -0.09 6.38 -4.40
C LEU A 116 -1.21 5.33 -4.30
N ILE A 117 -0.88 4.17 -3.77
CA ILE A 117 -1.80 3.07 -3.48
C ILE A 117 -1.88 2.93 -1.96
N VAL A 118 -3.06 3.12 -1.40
CA VAL A 118 -3.31 2.98 0.03
C VAL A 118 -4.12 1.70 0.27
N LEU A 119 -3.58 0.79 1.06
CA LEU A 119 -4.33 -0.36 1.54
C LEU A 119 -5.20 0.04 2.73
N SER A 120 -6.40 -0.53 2.82
CA SER A 120 -7.19 -0.41 4.03
C SER A 120 -6.43 -0.99 5.23
N ILE A 121 -6.61 -0.38 6.41
CA ILE A 121 -6.10 -0.93 7.66
C ILE A 121 -6.81 -2.26 7.89
N LEU A 122 -6.06 -3.31 8.23
CA LEU A 122 -6.58 -4.67 8.41
C LEU A 122 -7.37 -4.79 9.71
N PRO A 123 -8.37 -5.68 9.77
CA PRO A 123 -8.98 -6.06 11.03
C PRO A 123 -7.97 -6.78 11.91
N ARG A 124 -8.20 -6.77 13.21
CA ARG A 124 -7.25 -7.35 14.16
C ARG A 124 -7.95 -7.93 15.39
N ASN A 125 -7.32 -8.95 15.96
CA ASN A 125 -7.47 -9.38 17.34
C ASN A 125 -6.23 -8.99 18.10
N ALA A 126 -6.31 -8.08 19.05
CA ALA A 126 -5.16 -7.77 19.88
C ALA A 126 -4.98 -8.84 20.96
N TRP A 127 -3.87 -9.58 20.93
CA TRP A 127 -3.43 -10.50 21.98
C TRP A 127 -4.46 -11.54 22.48
N GLY A 128 -5.25 -12.10 21.53
CA GLY A 128 -6.23 -13.16 21.83
C GLY A 128 -7.54 -12.66 22.39
N GLU A 129 -7.74 -11.35 22.51
CA GLU A 129 -9.02 -10.74 22.87
C GLU A 129 -9.60 -10.10 21.61
N GLN A 130 -10.77 -10.58 21.21
CA GLN A 130 -11.58 -9.91 20.21
C GLN A 130 -12.22 -8.69 20.87
N ASP A 131 -11.87 -7.49 20.40
CA ASP A 131 -12.61 -6.28 20.72
C ASP A 131 -13.35 -5.82 19.45
N PRO A 132 -14.65 -6.15 19.32
CA PRO A 132 -15.44 -5.74 18.16
C PRO A 132 -15.41 -4.23 17.91
N ALA A 133 -15.28 -3.43 18.97
CA ALA A 133 -15.22 -1.98 18.86
C ALA A 133 -13.94 -1.51 18.12
N VAL A 134 -12.84 -2.25 18.20
CA VAL A 134 -11.62 -1.91 17.47
C VAL A 134 -11.83 -2.10 15.97
N ASN A 135 -12.40 -3.23 15.55
CA ASN A 135 -12.64 -3.51 14.14
C ASN A 135 -13.72 -2.59 13.54
N GLU A 136 -14.76 -2.24 14.30
CA GLU A 136 -15.73 -1.22 13.90
C GLU A 136 -15.05 0.14 13.68
N ASN A 137 -14.16 0.55 14.58
CA ASN A 137 -13.40 1.80 14.43
C ASN A 137 -12.49 1.77 13.21
N ILE A 138 -11.83 0.64 12.92
CA ILE A 138 -11.00 0.46 11.75
C ILE A 138 -11.83 0.58 10.46
N GLU A 139 -12.97 -0.10 10.39
CA GLU A 139 -13.86 -0.06 9.23
C GLU A 139 -14.34 1.37 8.95
N ILE A 140 -14.84 2.06 9.98
CA ILE A 140 -15.26 3.46 9.86
C ILE A 140 -14.09 4.34 9.39
N GLN A 141 -12.90 4.15 9.96
CA GLN A 141 -11.73 4.94 9.57
C GLN A 141 -11.27 4.65 8.14
N ASN A 142 -11.35 3.40 7.69
CA ASN A 142 -11.08 3.03 6.30
C ASN A 142 -12.02 3.77 5.34
N GLU A 143 -13.31 3.86 5.64
CA GLU A 143 -14.27 4.60 4.83
C GLU A 143 -13.99 6.13 4.83
N ILE A 144 -13.56 6.68 5.97
CA ILE A 144 -13.15 8.09 6.05
C ILE A 144 -11.93 8.34 5.16
N LEU A 145 -10.90 7.49 5.25
CA LEU A 145 -9.68 7.59 4.43
C LEU A 145 -9.99 7.47 2.94
N LYS A 146 -10.79 6.50 2.56
CA LYS A 146 -11.21 6.27 1.16
C LYS A 146 -11.85 7.51 0.54
N ARG A 147 -12.73 8.19 1.29
CA ARG A 147 -13.37 9.44 0.86
C ARG A 147 -12.37 10.59 0.81
N ALA A 148 -11.54 10.74 1.85
CA ALA A 148 -10.55 11.80 1.92
C ALA A 148 -9.51 11.70 0.80
N LEU A 149 -8.99 10.51 0.51
CA LEU A 149 -8.02 10.27 -0.56
C LEU A 149 -8.57 10.71 -1.93
N LYS A 150 -9.82 10.41 -2.22
CA LYS A 150 -10.47 10.79 -3.49
C LYS A 150 -10.47 12.31 -3.73
N THR A 151 -10.61 13.10 -2.66
CA THR A 151 -10.70 14.56 -2.74
C THR A 151 -9.35 15.24 -2.52
N GLU A 152 -8.54 14.74 -1.60
CA GLU A 152 -7.32 15.39 -1.12
C GLU A 152 -6.06 14.98 -1.89
N ILE A 153 -6.05 13.76 -2.47
CA ILE A 153 -4.93 13.21 -3.25
C ILE A 153 -5.50 12.61 -4.55
N PRO A 154 -5.94 13.46 -5.51
CA PRO A 154 -6.47 12.99 -6.77
C PRO A 154 -5.46 12.09 -7.51
N GLY A 155 -5.94 10.96 -8.04
CA GLY A 155 -5.08 9.95 -8.67
C GLY A 155 -4.53 8.88 -7.73
N SER A 156 -4.70 9.03 -6.41
CA SER A 156 -4.44 7.93 -5.49
C SER A 156 -5.51 6.83 -5.62
N ARG A 157 -5.13 5.60 -5.27
CA ARG A 157 -6.02 4.45 -5.26
C ARG A 157 -6.13 3.89 -3.85
N PHE A 158 -7.35 3.79 -3.34
CA PHE A 158 -7.63 3.05 -2.11
C PHE A 158 -7.98 1.61 -2.47
N VAL A 159 -7.23 0.66 -1.94
CA VAL A 159 -7.43 -0.77 -2.13
C VAL A 159 -8.00 -1.35 -0.85
N ASP A 160 -9.29 -1.63 -0.89
CA ASP A 160 -9.99 -2.19 0.24
C ASP A 160 -9.75 -3.70 0.31
N VAL A 161 -9.13 -4.12 1.39
CA VAL A 161 -8.83 -5.52 1.69
C VAL A 161 -9.41 -5.96 3.05
N PHE A 162 -10.10 -5.06 3.76
CA PHE A 162 -10.58 -5.30 5.12
C PHE A 162 -11.47 -6.55 5.21
N ASP A 163 -12.50 -6.62 4.36
CA ASP A 163 -13.45 -7.75 4.37
C ASP A 163 -12.82 -9.08 3.96
N MET A 164 -11.68 -9.06 3.26
CA MET A 164 -10.98 -10.29 2.85
C MET A 164 -10.36 -11.03 4.05
N PHE A 165 -10.16 -10.30 5.14
CA PHE A 165 -9.61 -10.80 6.39
C PHE A 165 -10.68 -11.07 7.46
N LEU A 166 -11.97 -11.03 7.06
CA LEU A 166 -13.11 -11.41 7.88
C LEU A 166 -13.77 -12.69 7.34
N ASP A 167 -14.37 -13.46 8.22
CA ASP A 167 -15.22 -14.59 7.86
C ASP A 167 -16.69 -14.16 7.64
N SER A 168 -17.57 -15.10 7.35
CA SER A 168 -19.00 -14.83 7.14
C SER A 168 -19.74 -14.35 8.40
N GLY A 169 -19.13 -14.46 9.58
CA GLY A 169 -19.63 -13.97 10.85
C GLY A 169 -19.10 -12.58 11.22
N PHE A 170 -18.31 -11.95 10.32
CA PHE A 170 -17.60 -10.69 10.57
C PHE A 170 -16.53 -10.80 11.67
N GLU A 171 -16.06 -12.00 11.95
CA GLU A 171 -14.92 -12.26 12.81
C GLU A 171 -13.65 -12.33 11.98
N ILE A 172 -12.49 -12.03 12.59
CA ILE A 172 -11.24 -12.12 11.85
C ILE A 172 -10.96 -13.56 11.42
N ARG A 173 -10.44 -13.73 10.23
CA ARG A 173 -9.92 -15.00 9.73
C ARG A 173 -8.57 -15.28 10.38
N GLU A 174 -8.59 -15.94 11.56
CA GLU A 174 -7.36 -16.27 12.30
C GLU A 174 -6.37 -17.10 11.47
N ASP A 175 -6.87 -17.88 10.49
CA ASP A 175 -6.08 -18.64 9.54
C ASP A 175 -5.18 -17.78 8.64
N LEU A 176 -5.45 -16.47 8.53
CA LEU A 176 -4.64 -15.51 7.76
C LEU A 176 -3.61 -14.75 8.60
N PHE A 177 -3.57 -14.97 9.91
CA PHE A 177 -2.70 -14.24 10.82
C PHE A 177 -1.76 -15.18 11.61
N LYS A 178 -0.61 -14.65 12.00
CA LYS A 178 0.35 -15.34 12.90
C LYS A 178 -0.05 -15.20 14.38
N ASP A 179 -0.64 -14.07 14.72
CA ASP A 179 -0.90 -13.65 16.10
C ASP A 179 -2.16 -12.77 16.25
N GLY A 180 -3.07 -12.81 15.28
CA GLY A 180 -4.27 -11.99 15.23
C GLY A 180 -4.04 -10.53 14.85
N LEU A 181 -2.80 -10.15 14.50
CA LEU A 181 -2.42 -8.81 14.04
C LEU A 181 -1.58 -8.85 12.76
N HIS A 182 -0.55 -9.70 12.74
CA HIS A 182 0.38 -9.78 11.64
C HIS A 182 -0.03 -10.89 10.67
N PRO A 183 -0.24 -10.60 9.38
CA PRO A 183 -0.54 -11.62 8.39
C PRO A 183 0.50 -12.75 8.38
N ASN A 184 0.06 -13.96 8.11
CA ASN A 184 0.92 -15.06 7.73
C ASN A 184 1.16 -15.07 6.21
N ASP A 185 1.78 -16.11 5.69
CA ASP A 185 2.12 -16.18 4.27
C ASP A 185 0.88 -16.14 3.36
N GLU A 186 -0.24 -16.76 3.76
CA GLU A 186 -1.51 -16.70 3.02
C GLU A 186 -2.11 -15.28 3.06
N GLY A 187 -2.06 -14.62 4.21
CA GLY A 187 -2.48 -13.24 4.36
C GLY A 187 -1.67 -12.29 3.47
N TYR A 188 -0.35 -12.44 3.44
CA TYR A 188 0.51 -11.63 2.56
C TYR A 188 0.29 -11.95 1.08
N GLU A 189 0.00 -13.20 0.72
CA GLU A 189 -0.36 -13.58 -0.65
C GLU A 189 -1.61 -12.83 -1.12
N ILE A 190 -2.66 -12.77 -0.29
CA ILE A 190 -3.89 -12.02 -0.58
C ILE A 190 -3.58 -10.54 -0.83
N LEU A 191 -2.80 -9.91 0.05
CA LEU A 191 -2.41 -8.50 -0.10
C LEU A 191 -1.64 -8.28 -1.40
N SER A 192 -0.67 -9.15 -1.69
CA SER A 192 0.20 -9.06 -2.86
C SER A 192 -0.60 -9.19 -4.16
N GLN A 193 -1.46 -10.20 -4.27
CA GLN A 193 -2.33 -10.39 -5.43
C GLN A 193 -3.26 -9.20 -5.68
N LYS A 194 -3.78 -8.61 -4.59
CA LYS A 194 -4.68 -7.47 -4.70
C LYS A 194 -3.99 -6.20 -5.19
N ILE A 195 -2.72 -6.02 -4.83
CA ILE A 195 -1.90 -4.92 -5.36
C ILE A 195 -1.55 -5.19 -6.82
N GLN A 196 -0.98 -6.36 -7.14
CA GLN A 196 -0.53 -6.74 -8.48
C GLN A 196 -1.68 -6.69 -9.52
N GLY A 197 -2.89 -7.10 -9.14
CA GLY A 197 -4.06 -7.01 -10.02
C GLY A 197 -4.44 -5.58 -10.41
N GLY A 198 -3.72 -4.59 -9.94
CA GLY A 198 -3.95 -3.18 -10.24
C GLY A 198 -2.68 -2.37 -10.50
N LEU A 199 -1.49 -2.99 -10.55
CA LEU A 199 -0.28 -2.41 -11.12
C LEU A 199 -0.34 -2.54 -12.62
#